data_3d741e368b454fd7d71caaedb1bfbd13
#
_entry.id   3d741e368b454fd7d71caaedb1bfbd13
#
_cell.length_a   1.000
_cell.length_b   1.000
_cell.length_c   1.000
_cell.angle_alpha   90.00
_cell.angle_beta   90.00
_cell.angle_gamma   90.00
#
_symmetry.space_group_name_H-M   'P 1'
#
loop_
_entity.id
_entity.type
_entity.pdbx_description
1 polymer ?
#
loop_
_entity_poly.entity_id
_entity_poly.type
_entity_poly.pdbx_seq_one_letter_code
_entity_poly.pdbx_strand_id
1 'polypeptide(L)'
;MLRSCASPRRRQRSCCAKRPGRSCPTQRRQRWLPVPRGWVAGLQLAALSLRAQADIAGFVAAFSGSHRYVLDYLTEEVLERQPEPVRAFLLETSVLERLSGELCDAVTAGSDGQAMLEQLERANLFLIPLDEVRGWWRYHQLFADLLRVRLQRERPERVSELHRNAAAWAEAHGLADDAVRHALAAGDHTWAARLIEQHFDELFEPGESVTIQRWLAALPTELTRSRPRLCLAQTFMALVGGDVEAIESSPDAAERAFAAAADEQYEPSVGRAASVLANVPAAIALNRAFLAHLRGDAEATAGFTARALDELREGEQMLKSVAQRELAVAEWLRGRLAAAERAFTSAIAELWAAGERGLAAANCHYLGEVQRAQGRLDAALATYKRALEITAPPGQPAMPAAGIACVGMAEVAYQRGELDIALRQVSDGIVLCRQLNYTQPLATGLARLAWIRQAQGDAAGALEAIGHAERAVTVSGVASLLNPVPSQRARLLLAQGDLAAAARWSYERGLG
;
A
#
# COMPACT_ATOMS: atom_id res chain seq x y z
N MET A 1 -25.94 11.03 19.92
CA MET A 1 -25.45 11.40 21.27
C MET A 1 -23.96 11.15 21.32
N LEU A 2 -23.21 12.22 21.07
CA LEU A 2 -21.75 12.24 21.10
C LEU A 2 -21.27 12.33 22.55
N ARG A 3 -20.47 11.38 23.02
CA ARG A 3 -19.69 11.55 24.25
C ARG A 3 -18.23 11.76 23.88
N SER A 4 -17.78 12.95 24.24
CA SER A 4 -16.46 13.51 24.05
C SER A 4 -15.34 12.60 24.55
N CYS A 5 -14.29 12.42 23.75
CA CYS A 5 -13.01 11.87 24.16
C CYS A 5 -12.34 12.83 25.13
N ALA A 6 -12.16 12.41 26.37
CA ALA A 6 -11.44 13.13 27.40
C ALA A 6 -9.92 13.07 27.14
N SER A 7 -9.29 14.22 27.22
CA SER A 7 -7.88 14.54 27.08
C SER A 7 -6.91 13.59 27.81
N PRO A 8 -5.73 13.29 27.25
CA PRO A 8 -4.70 12.40 27.84
C PRO A 8 -4.08 12.87 29.16
N ARG A 9 -4.40 14.07 29.61
CA ARG A 9 -3.80 14.67 30.83
C ARG A 9 -4.20 14.01 32.16
N ARG A 10 -5.24 13.17 32.18
CA ARG A 10 -5.73 12.55 33.44
C ARG A 10 -5.10 11.20 33.77
N ARG A 11 -4.51 10.50 32.82
CA ARG A 11 -3.92 9.16 33.09
C ARG A 11 -2.52 9.21 33.70
N GLN A 12 -1.79 10.32 33.59
CA GLN A 12 -0.45 10.45 34.17
C GLN A 12 -0.43 10.68 35.70
N ARG A 13 -1.57 11.05 36.30
CA ARG A 13 -1.66 11.26 37.75
C ARG A 13 -1.91 10.01 38.59
N SER A 14 -2.37 8.92 37.98
CA SER A 14 -2.78 7.72 38.74
C SER A 14 -1.65 6.70 38.99
N CYS A 15 -0.56 6.74 38.23
CA CYS A 15 0.55 5.78 38.39
C CYS A 15 1.48 6.08 39.58
N CYS A 16 1.48 7.32 40.10
CA CYS A 16 2.34 7.68 41.25
C CYS A 16 1.68 7.54 42.63
N ALA A 17 0.39 7.20 42.70
CA ALA A 17 -0.39 7.30 43.93
C ALA A 17 -0.57 5.97 44.72
N LYS A 18 0.03 4.86 44.29
CA LYS A 18 -0.18 3.57 44.96
C LYS A 18 1.12 2.89 45.39
N ARG A 19 1.82 3.43 46.38
CA ARG A 19 2.63 2.68 47.35
C ARG A 19 3.01 3.56 48.52
N PRO A 20 2.66 3.22 49.77
CA PRO A 20 3.09 3.98 50.96
C PRO A 20 4.52 3.62 51.34
N GLY A 21 5.32 4.63 51.65
CA GLY A 21 6.54 4.43 52.36
C GLY A 21 7.84 5.09 51.92
N ARG A 22 7.85 6.07 51.03
CA ARG A 22 9.00 7.00 50.92
C ARG A 22 8.55 8.33 50.31
N SER A 23 8.71 9.41 51.08
CA SER A 23 8.52 10.80 50.66
C SER A 23 9.52 11.17 49.56
N CYS A 24 9.03 11.47 48.35
CA CYS A 24 9.85 12.00 47.26
C CYS A 24 10.01 13.51 47.45
N PRO A 25 11.23 14.07 47.60
CA PRO A 25 11.44 15.51 47.75
C PRO A 25 10.98 16.26 46.51
N THR A 26 10.20 17.31 46.69
CA THR A 26 9.55 18.14 45.67
C THR A 26 10.53 18.78 44.66
N GLN A 27 11.79 18.93 45.00
CA GLN A 27 12.82 19.51 44.12
C GLN A 27 13.31 18.58 42.99
N ARG A 28 13.06 17.26 43.06
CA ARG A 28 13.47 16.31 42.01
C ARG A 28 12.46 16.18 40.86
N ARG A 29 11.23 16.68 41.02
CA ARG A 29 10.20 16.61 39.95
C ARG A 29 10.46 17.53 38.76
N GLN A 30 11.19 18.61 38.93
CA GLN A 30 11.45 19.59 37.86
C GLN A 30 12.54 19.16 36.86
N ARG A 31 13.40 18.20 37.19
CA ARG A 31 14.48 17.74 36.30
C ARG A 31 14.06 16.67 35.25
N TRP A 32 12.86 16.11 35.42
CA TRP A 32 12.32 15.14 34.45
C TRP A 32 11.51 15.78 33.30
N LEU A 33 11.39 17.10 33.28
CA LEU A 33 10.54 17.83 32.34
C LEU A 33 11.07 17.99 30.90
N PRO A 34 12.37 17.84 30.59
CA PRO A 34 12.86 17.91 29.20
C PRO A 34 12.87 16.58 28.42
N VAL A 35 12.38 15.47 28.98
CA VAL A 35 12.30 14.18 28.25
C VAL A 35 11.17 14.24 27.23
N PRO A 36 11.40 13.90 25.94
CA PRO A 36 10.39 14.01 24.89
C PRO A 36 9.09 13.29 25.22
N ARG A 37 7.97 13.93 24.89
CA ARG A 37 6.62 13.41 25.13
C ARG A 37 6.43 12.04 24.51
N GLY A 38 6.26 11.00 25.33
CA GLY A 38 5.93 9.66 24.88
C GLY A 38 6.84 8.52 25.37
N TRP A 39 7.86 8.81 26.12
CA TRP A 39 8.86 7.82 26.52
C TRP A 39 8.47 7.05 27.80
N VAL A 40 7.34 6.34 27.74
CA VAL A 40 6.90 5.45 28.83
C VAL A 40 7.93 4.34 29.08
N ALA A 41 8.54 3.83 28.03
CA ALA A 41 9.56 2.79 28.07
C ALA A 41 10.89 3.30 28.67
N GLY A 42 11.31 4.52 28.32
CA GLY A 42 12.48 5.14 28.95
C GLY A 42 12.28 5.36 30.45
N LEU A 43 11.05 5.69 30.88
CA LEU A 43 10.69 5.80 32.29
C LEU A 43 10.63 4.42 32.99
N GLN A 44 10.21 3.37 32.32
CA GLN A 44 10.26 1.99 32.84
C GLN A 44 11.69 1.50 32.97
N LEU A 45 12.54 1.74 31.96
CA LEU A 45 13.97 1.46 31.99
C LEU A 45 14.66 2.22 33.13
N ALA A 46 14.39 3.51 33.26
CA ALA A 46 14.90 4.32 34.38
C ALA A 46 14.43 3.79 35.75
N ALA A 47 13.16 3.37 35.87
CA ALA A 47 12.60 2.84 37.11
C ALA A 47 13.18 1.45 37.49
N LEU A 48 13.46 0.60 36.49
CA LEU A 48 14.13 -0.70 36.69
C LEU A 48 15.60 -0.51 37.09
N SER A 49 16.29 0.41 36.43
CA SER A 49 17.68 0.75 36.71
C SER A 49 17.87 1.38 38.11
N LEU A 50 16.90 2.22 38.54
CA LEU A 50 16.89 2.82 39.88
C LEU A 50 16.74 1.81 41.03
N ARG A 51 16.24 0.60 40.75
CA ARG A 51 16.14 -0.46 41.76
C ARG A 51 17.47 -1.17 42.06
N ALA A 52 18.40 -1.11 41.12
CA ALA A 52 19.68 -1.84 41.19
C ALA A 52 20.88 -0.97 41.58
N GLN A 53 20.73 0.37 41.66
CA GLN A 53 21.85 1.28 41.85
C GLN A 53 21.83 2.03 43.19
N ALA A 54 23.02 2.14 43.82
CA ALA A 54 23.25 2.90 45.05
C ALA A 54 23.30 4.43 44.83
N ASP A 55 23.72 4.92 43.65
CA ASP A 55 23.78 6.33 43.28
C ASP A 55 22.69 6.75 42.29
N ILE A 56 21.52 7.07 42.83
CA ILE A 56 20.36 7.56 42.09
C ILE A 56 20.60 8.94 41.44
N ALA A 57 21.43 9.78 42.03
CA ALA A 57 21.65 11.13 41.55
C ALA A 57 22.58 11.21 40.36
N GLY A 58 23.65 10.40 40.35
CA GLY A 58 24.57 10.25 39.23
C GLY A 58 23.86 9.61 38.02
N PHE A 59 23.04 8.58 38.24
CA PHE A 59 22.25 7.95 37.21
C PHE A 59 21.25 8.89 36.53
N VAL A 60 20.47 9.66 37.30
CA VAL A 60 19.51 10.63 36.75
C VAL A 60 20.22 11.76 35.96
N ALA A 61 21.39 12.17 36.37
CA ALA A 61 22.18 13.18 35.67
C ALA A 61 22.74 12.63 34.33
N ALA A 62 23.17 11.39 34.30
CA ALA A 62 23.66 10.69 33.10
C ALA A 62 22.52 10.36 32.12
N PHE A 63 21.35 9.93 32.61
CA PHE A 63 20.20 9.55 31.81
C PHE A 63 19.54 10.74 31.07
N SER A 64 19.76 11.98 31.52
CA SER A 64 19.18 13.16 30.89
C SER A 64 19.84 13.60 29.57
N GLY A 65 20.86 12.91 29.09
CA GLY A 65 21.72 13.44 28.03
C GLY A 65 21.87 12.65 26.72
N SER A 66 21.73 11.34 26.64
CA SER A 66 21.85 10.64 25.34
C SER A 66 21.38 9.18 25.36
N HIS A 67 20.92 8.69 24.18
CA HIS A 67 20.64 7.28 23.89
C HIS A 67 21.80 6.32 24.22
N ARG A 68 23.02 6.81 24.24
CA ARG A 68 24.25 6.02 24.48
C ARG A 68 24.25 5.33 25.84
N TYR A 69 23.87 6.04 26.91
CA TYR A 69 23.85 5.45 28.26
C TYR A 69 22.79 4.35 28.42
N VAL A 70 21.67 4.46 27.70
CA VAL A 70 20.66 3.39 27.69
C VAL A 70 21.19 2.15 26.98
N LEU A 71 21.89 2.33 25.88
CA LEU A 71 22.50 1.24 25.12
C LEU A 71 23.63 0.57 25.91
N ASP A 72 24.49 1.36 26.57
CA ASP A 72 25.57 0.84 27.41
C ASP A 72 24.99 0.01 28.58
N TYR A 73 23.95 0.53 29.24
CA TYR A 73 23.25 -0.21 30.31
C TYR A 73 22.60 -1.51 29.81
N LEU A 74 21.88 -1.46 28.70
CA LEU A 74 21.25 -2.66 28.11
C LEU A 74 22.30 -3.72 27.73
N THR A 75 23.47 -3.26 27.33
CA THR A 75 24.59 -4.13 26.97
C THR A 75 25.21 -4.78 28.22
N GLU A 76 25.73 -3.96 29.13
CA GLU A 76 26.59 -4.41 30.24
C GLU A 76 25.75 -5.05 31.37
N GLU A 77 24.60 -4.48 31.69
CA GLU A 77 23.82 -4.89 32.85
C GLU A 77 22.72 -5.90 32.50
N VAL A 78 22.24 -5.92 31.25
CA VAL A 78 21.15 -6.80 30.84
C VAL A 78 21.68 -7.96 30.02
N LEU A 79 22.35 -7.71 28.88
CA LEU A 79 22.73 -8.75 27.93
C LEU A 79 23.94 -9.57 28.42
N GLU A 80 25.00 -8.91 28.90
CA GLU A 80 26.24 -9.59 29.31
C GLU A 80 26.10 -10.40 30.60
N ARG A 81 25.07 -10.11 31.41
CA ARG A 81 24.77 -10.91 32.61
C ARG A 81 23.94 -12.15 32.35
N GLN A 82 23.43 -12.32 31.12
CA GLN A 82 22.66 -13.53 30.80
C GLN A 82 23.58 -14.75 30.60
N PRO A 83 23.11 -15.94 30.98
CA PRO A 83 23.77 -17.17 30.60
C PRO A 83 23.92 -17.30 29.08
N GLU A 84 24.98 -17.90 28.61
CA GLU A 84 25.27 -17.99 27.15
C GLU A 84 24.09 -18.54 26.32
N PRO A 85 23.31 -19.55 26.74
CA PRO A 85 22.15 -20.01 25.97
C PRO A 85 21.10 -18.94 25.81
N VAL A 86 20.81 -18.15 26.86
CA VAL A 86 19.84 -17.05 26.82
C VAL A 86 20.34 -15.90 25.94
N ARG A 87 21.64 -15.57 26.06
CA ARG A 87 22.27 -14.55 25.23
C ARG A 87 22.26 -14.93 23.75
N ALA A 88 22.60 -16.17 23.42
CA ALA A 88 22.55 -16.68 22.05
C ALA A 88 21.13 -16.59 21.49
N PHE A 89 20.12 -17.04 22.25
CA PHE A 89 18.73 -16.97 21.87
C PHE A 89 18.27 -15.53 21.60
N LEU A 90 18.59 -14.59 22.51
CA LEU A 90 18.25 -13.18 22.34
C LEU A 90 18.86 -12.58 21.07
N LEU A 91 20.13 -12.87 20.81
CA LEU A 91 20.82 -12.40 19.61
C LEU A 91 20.22 -13.00 18.34
N GLU A 92 20.07 -14.32 18.29
CA GLU A 92 19.62 -15.02 17.08
C GLU A 92 18.15 -14.72 16.73
N THR A 93 17.27 -14.58 17.73
CA THR A 93 15.86 -14.23 17.51
C THR A 93 15.62 -12.74 17.29
N SER A 94 16.64 -11.89 17.44
CA SER A 94 16.54 -10.44 17.22
C SER A 94 16.22 -10.05 15.78
N VAL A 95 16.47 -10.94 14.82
CA VAL A 95 16.12 -10.75 13.39
C VAL A 95 14.61 -10.72 13.16
N LEU A 96 13.83 -11.21 14.12
CA LEU A 96 12.37 -11.29 14.08
C LEU A 96 11.72 -10.01 14.60
N GLU A 97 10.59 -9.61 13.99
CA GLU A 97 9.76 -8.52 14.50
C GLU A 97 8.73 -9.02 15.51
N ARG A 98 8.24 -10.24 15.30
CA ARG A 98 7.33 -10.97 16.19
C ARG A 98 7.93 -12.33 16.50
N LEU A 99 7.68 -12.81 17.68
CA LEU A 99 8.26 -14.04 18.23
C LEU A 99 7.14 -15.00 18.62
N SER A 100 7.23 -16.24 18.21
CA SER A 100 6.47 -17.36 18.77
C SER A 100 7.44 -18.50 19.08
N GLY A 101 7.05 -19.45 19.92
CA GLY A 101 7.92 -20.59 20.24
C GLY A 101 8.39 -21.31 18.99
N GLU A 102 7.46 -21.70 18.12
CA GLU A 102 7.73 -22.41 16.87
C GLU A 102 8.65 -21.63 15.91
N LEU A 103 8.40 -20.31 15.75
CA LEU A 103 9.24 -19.46 14.90
C LEU A 103 10.66 -19.33 15.48
N CYS A 104 10.80 -19.15 16.79
CA CYS A 104 12.10 -19.11 17.45
C CYS A 104 12.86 -20.43 17.27
N ASP A 105 12.18 -21.57 17.44
CA ASP A 105 12.77 -22.89 17.22
C ASP A 105 13.24 -23.07 15.78
N ALA A 106 12.42 -22.68 14.82
CA ALA A 106 12.78 -22.74 13.40
C ALA A 106 14.02 -21.88 13.08
N VAL A 107 14.10 -20.67 13.65
CA VAL A 107 15.19 -19.72 13.36
C VAL A 107 16.50 -20.15 14.02
N THR A 108 16.45 -20.60 15.28
CA THR A 108 17.64 -20.98 16.06
C THR A 108 18.06 -22.45 15.87
N ALA A 109 17.23 -23.24 15.16
CA ALA A 109 17.32 -24.71 15.10
C ALA A 109 17.25 -25.36 16.49
N GLY A 110 16.45 -24.75 17.40
CA GLY A 110 16.22 -25.21 18.75
C GLY A 110 14.89 -25.99 18.90
N SER A 111 14.50 -26.23 20.15
CA SER A 111 13.24 -26.92 20.48
C SER A 111 12.59 -26.42 21.77
N ASP A 112 13.12 -25.37 22.37
CA ASP A 112 12.70 -24.83 23.67
C ASP A 112 12.27 -23.34 23.60
N GLY A 113 11.99 -22.86 22.39
CA GLY A 113 11.65 -21.47 22.12
C GLY A 113 10.51 -20.92 22.96
N GLN A 114 9.42 -21.70 23.13
CA GLN A 114 8.31 -21.31 23.99
C GLN A 114 8.72 -21.14 25.44
N ALA A 115 9.46 -22.11 25.99
CA ALA A 115 9.94 -22.08 27.37
C ALA A 115 10.91 -20.91 27.60
N MET A 116 11.76 -20.62 26.61
CA MET A 116 12.68 -19.50 26.65
C MET A 116 11.95 -18.15 26.63
N LEU A 117 10.93 -17.98 25.77
CA LEU A 117 10.12 -16.75 25.73
C LEU A 117 9.39 -16.52 27.06
N GLU A 118 8.83 -17.56 27.66
CA GLU A 118 8.20 -17.47 28.99
C GLU A 118 9.22 -17.14 30.10
N GLN A 119 10.43 -17.69 30.02
CA GLN A 119 11.52 -17.35 30.94
C GLN A 119 11.92 -15.88 30.81
N LEU A 120 12.09 -15.38 29.59
CA LEU A 120 12.43 -13.98 29.31
C LEU A 120 11.34 -13.03 29.80
N GLU A 121 10.06 -13.36 29.60
CA GLU A 121 8.93 -12.60 30.10
C GLU A 121 8.92 -12.53 31.63
N ARG A 122 9.08 -13.68 32.32
CA ARG A 122 9.15 -13.73 33.79
C ARG A 122 10.33 -12.94 34.34
N ALA A 123 11.45 -12.95 33.63
CA ALA A 123 12.65 -12.18 33.97
C ALA A 123 12.53 -10.67 33.62
N ASN A 124 11.42 -10.24 32.98
CA ASN A 124 11.20 -8.88 32.49
C ASN A 124 12.32 -8.39 31.53
N LEU A 125 12.81 -9.25 30.66
CA LEU A 125 13.87 -8.98 29.70
C LEU A 125 13.35 -8.30 28.42
N PHE A 126 12.62 -7.19 28.60
CA PHE A 126 12.13 -6.32 27.50
C PHE A 126 11.28 -7.05 26.43
N LEU A 127 10.64 -8.14 26.80
CA LEU A 127 9.69 -8.88 26.00
C LEU A 127 8.28 -8.38 26.28
N ILE A 128 7.50 -8.11 25.23
CA ILE A 128 6.14 -7.57 25.30
C ILE A 128 5.21 -8.59 24.66
N PRO A 129 4.22 -9.16 25.39
CA PRO A 129 3.21 -10.00 24.80
C PRO A 129 2.32 -9.18 23.87
N LEU A 130 1.95 -9.76 22.72
CA LEU A 130 1.09 -9.15 21.72
C LEU A 130 -0.36 -9.62 21.80
N ASP A 131 -0.59 -10.74 22.48
CA ASP A 131 -1.91 -11.33 22.70
C ASP A 131 -2.12 -11.78 24.15
N GLU A 132 -3.37 -12.03 24.53
CA GLU A 132 -3.74 -12.47 25.89
C GLU A 132 -3.42 -13.96 26.14
N VAL A 133 -3.29 -14.75 25.07
CA VAL A 133 -3.01 -16.19 25.14
C VAL A 133 -1.51 -16.52 25.13
N ARG A 134 -0.69 -15.49 25.05
CA ARG A 134 0.79 -15.62 25.03
C ARG A 134 1.29 -16.54 23.92
N GLY A 135 0.71 -16.40 22.74
CA GLY A 135 1.14 -17.05 21.52
C GLY A 135 2.21 -16.25 20.78
N TRP A 136 2.15 -14.93 20.93
CA TRP A 136 3.04 -14.00 20.24
C TRP A 136 3.63 -12.95 21.18
N TRP A 137 4.92 -12.64 20.96
CA TRP A 137 5.68 -11.60 21.64
C TRP A 137 6.43 -10.71 20.64
N ARG A 138 6.96 -9.61 21.16
CA ARG A 138 7.99 -8.83 20.48
C ARG A 138 8.98 -8.28 21.48
N TYR A 139 10.19 -8.04 21.04
CA TYR A 139 11.12 -7.27 21.84
C TYR A 139 10.71 -5.79 21.88
N HIS A 140 11.06 -5.12 22.99
CA HIS A 140 11.01 -3.66 23.00
C HIS A 140 11.98 -3.10 21.93
N GLN A 141 11.53 -2.14 21.12
CA GLN A 141 12.26 -1.68 19.93
C GLN A 141 13.74 -1.36 20.19
N LEU A 142 14.07 -0.56 21.21
CA LEU A 142 15.45 -0.20 21.55
C LEU A 142 16.31 -1.42 21.90
N PHE A 143 15.71 -2.44 22.53
CA PHE A 143 16.41 -3.67 22.87
C PHE A 143 16.63 -4.52 21.62
N ALA A 144 15.62 -4.65 20.76
CA ALA A 144 15.76 -5.34 19.48
C ALA A 144 16.85 -4.72 18.60
N ASP A 145 16.90 -3.39 18.52
CA ASP A 145 17.91 -2.68 17.73
C ASP A 145 19.34 -2.92 18.28
N LEU A 146 19.49 -2.91 19.61
CA LEU A 146 20.75 -3.28 20.24
C LEU A 146 21.17 -4.71 19.90
N LEU A 147 20.25 -5.68 20.05
CA LEU A 147 20.51 -7.09 19.78
C LEU A 147 20.93 -7.31 18.33
N ARG A 148 20.25 -6.67 17.36
CA ARG A 148 20.60 -6.73 15.93
C ARG A 148 21.99 -6.20 15.64
N VAL A 149 22.34 -5.04 16.22
CA VAL A 149 23.69 -4.47 16.08
C VAL A 149 24.75 -5.40 16.67
N ARG A 150 24.47 -6.02 17.80
CA ARG A 150 25.37 -6.99 18.44
C ARG A 150 25.50 -8.27 17.61
N LEU A 151 24.40 -8.85 17.13
CA LEU A 151 24.41 -10.01 16.26
C LEU A 151 25.26 -9.75 15.02
N GLN A 152 25.06 -8.62 14.34
CA GLN A 152 25.80 -8.24 13.14
C GLN A 152 27.31 -8.08 13.41
N ARG A 153 27.69 -7.71 14.64
CA ARG A 153 29.07 -7.47 15.04
C ARG A 153 29.75 -8.76 15.49
N GLU A 154 29.06 -9.61 16.23
CA GLU A 154 29.61 -10.81 16.87
C GLU A 154 29.51 -12.05 15.97
N ARG A 155 28.45 -12.15 15.15
CA ARG A 155 28.14 -13.34 14.33
C ARG A 155 27.57 -12.94 12.95
N PRO A 156 28.28 -12.12 12.16
CA PRO A 156 27.75 -11.61 10.88
C PRO A 156 27.40 -12.74 9.89
N GLU A 157 28.11 -13.85 9.92
CA GLU A 157 27.89 -15.03 9.08
C GLU A 157 26.56 -15.73 9.38
N ARG A 158 26.07 -15.64 10.62
CA ARG A 158 24.80 -16.26 11.03
C ARG A 158 23.57 -15.47 10.56
N VAL A 159 23.72 -14.16 10.35
CA VAL A 159 22.56 -13.27 10.02
C VAL A 159 21.80 -13.77 8.79
N SER A 160 22.51 -14.10 7.72
CA SER A 160 21.89 -14.59 6.48
C SER A 160 21.18 -15.92 6.68
N GLU A 161 21.76 -16.83 7.48
CA GLU A 161 21.16 -18.13 7.79
C GLU A 161 19.89 -17.98 8.63
N LEU A 162 19.92 -17.14 9.69
CA LEU A 162 18.77 -16.87 10.54
C LEU A 162 17.61 -16.29 9.72
N HIS A 163 17.90 -15.37 8.81
CA HIS A 163 16.89 -14.82 7.91
C HIS A 163 16.36 -15.87 6.92
N ARG A 164 17.19 -16.78 6.38
CA ARG A 164 16.70 -17.89 5.55
C ARG A 164 15.76 -18.82 6.30
N ASN A 165 16.10 -19.17 7.54
CA ASN A 165 15.26 -20.02 8.39
C ASN A 165 13.92 -19.34 8.68
N ALA A 166 13.94 -18.02 8.98
CA ALA A 166 12.73 -17.24 9.19
C ALA A 166 11.87 -17.16 7.92
N ALA A 167 12.50 -16.96 6.74
CA ALA A 167 11.80 -16.94 5.46
C ALA A 167 11.13 -18.28 5.15
N ALA A 168 11.83 -19.40 5.37
CA ALA A 168 11.31 -20.73 5.13
C ALA A 168 10.11 -21.05 6.04
N TRP A 169 10.22 -20.71 7.32
CA TRP A 169 9.11 -20.86 8.25
C TRP A 169 7.91 -20.01 7.85
N ALA A 170 8.12 -18.73 7.51
CA ALA A 170 7.07 -17.80 7.10
C ALA A 170 6.37 -18.26 5.81
N GLU A 171 7.13 -18.76 4.81
CA GLU A 171 6.59 -19.33 3.57
C GLU A 171 5.70 -20.55 3.88
N ALA A 172 6.16 -21.47 4.72
CA ALA A 172 5.40 -22.66 5.12
C ALA A 172 4.09 -22.33 5.86
N HIS A 173 4.02 -21.17 6.52
CA HIS A 173 2.86 -20.71 7.29
C HIS A 173 2.00 -19.67 6.55
N GLY A 174 2.26 -19.43 5.26
CA GLY A 174 1.47 -18.50 4.44
C GLY A 174 1.65 -17.02 4.81
N LEU A 175 2.74 -16.65 5.48
CA LEU A 175 3.07 -15.28 5.88
C LEU A 175 3.92 -14.60 4.79
N ALA A 176 3.32 -14.26 3.66
CA ALA A 176 4.02 -13.82 2.46
C ALA A 176 4.92 -12.58 2.69
N ASP A 177 4.44 -11.55 3.41
CA ASP A 177 5.25 -10.34 3.68
C ASP A 177 6.48 -10.66 4.53
N ASP A 178 6.31 -11.46 5.57
CA ASP A 178 7.43 -11.89 6.42
C ASP A 178 8.44 -12.74 5.61
N ALA A 179 7.95 -13.67 4.76
CA ALA A 179 8.79 -14.52 3.92
C ALA A 179 9.65 -13.70 2.95
N VAL A 180 9.04 -12.78 2.19
CA VAL A 180 9.74 -11.90 1.25
C VAL A 180 10.74 -11.00 1.99
N ARG A 181 10.34 -10.39 3.09
CA ARG A 181 11.18 -9.51 3.89
C ARG A 181 12.43 -10.23 4.41
N HIS A 182 12.27 -11.45 4.91
CA HIS A 182 13.38 -12.25 5.40
C HIS A 182 14.24 -12.80 4.27
N ALA A 183 13.70 -13.19 3.11
CA ALA A 183 14.48 -13.60 1.95
C ALA A 183 15.37 -12.44 1.42
N LEU A 184 14.82 -11.22 1.34
CA LEU A 184 15.58 -10.02 0.99
C LEU A 184 16.69 -9.72 2.00
N ALA A 185 16.40 -9.81 3.30
CA ALA A 185 17.37 -9.58 4.36
C ALA A 185 18.48 -10.67 4.41
N ALA A 186 18.17 -11.87 3.95
CA ALA A 186 19.15 -12.94 3.76
C ALA A 186 20.09 -12.71 2.56
N GLY A 187 19.77 -11.74 1.68
CA GLY A 187 20.46 -11.52 0.42
C GLY A 187 20.06 -12.51 -0.68
N ASP A 188 19.03 -13.33 -0.47
CA ASP A 188 18.54 -14.29 -1.46
C ASP A 188 17.45 -13.64 -2.35
N HIS A 189 17.91 -12.78 -3.25
CA HIS A 189 17.02 -12.06 -4.16
C HIS A 189 16.27 -12.99 -5.12
N THR A 190 16.84 -14.14 -5.46
CA THR A 190 16.17 -15.13 -6.34
C THR A 190 14.96 -15.76 -5.64
N TRP A 191 15.13 -16.12 -4.39
CA TRP A 191 14.03 -16.63 -3.58
C TRP A 191 12.96 -15.56 -3.33
N ALA A 192 13.38 -14.35 -2.96
CA ALA A 192 12.45 -13.22 -2.80
C ALA A 192 11.65 -12.95 -4.08
N ALA A 193 12.30 -12.98 -5.25
CA ALA A 193 11.66 -12.83 -6.56
C ALA A 193 10.58 -13.91 -6.80
N ARG A 194 10.89 -15.17 -6.49
CA ARG A 194 9.94 -16.29 -6.60
C ARG A 194 8.73 -16.10 -5.68
N LEU A 195 8.96 -15.71 -4.42
CA LEU A 195 7.89 -15.45 -3.47
C LEU A 195 6.98 -14.30 -3.93
N ILE A 196 7.55 -13.23 -4.46
CA ILE A 196 6.78 -12.10 -5.00
C ILE A 196 5.90 -12.56 -6.16
N GLU A 197 6.44 -13.34 -7.10
CA GLU A 197 5.67 -13.88 -8.23
C GLU A 197 4.52 -14.81 -7.79
N GLN A 198 4.72 -15.58 -6.71
CA GLN A 198 3.70 -16.50 -6.18
C GLN A 198 2.57 -15.79 -5.45
N HIS A 199 2.89 -14.72 -4.72
CA HIS A 199 1.95 -14.04 -3.82
C HIS A 199 1.46 -12.69 -4.37
N PHE A 200 1.81 -12.34 -5.62
CA PHE A 200 1.45 -11.06 -6.22
C PHE A 200 -0.05 -10.79 -6.15
N ASP A 201 -0.88 -11.79 -6.51
CA ASP A 201 -2.33 -11.63 -6.56
C ASP A 201 -2.99 -11.52 -5.18
N GLU A 202 -2.45 -12.22 -4.18
CA GLU A 202 -2.98 -12.18 -2.80
C GLU A 202 -2.83 -10.78 -2.18
N LEU A 203 -1.81 -10.05 -2.61
CA LEU A 203 -1.50 -8.70 -2.15
C LEU A 203 -2.06 -7.62 -3.09
N PHE A 204 -2.75 -8.02 -4.16
CA PHE A 204 -3.40 -7.08 -5.04
C PHE A 204 -4.70 -6.51 -4.46
N GLU A 205 -5.05 -6.90 -3.23
CA GLU A 205 -6.15 -6.30 -2.50
C GLU A 205 -5.94 -4.79 -2.25
N PRO A 206 -7.02 -3.99 -2.22
CA PRO A 206 -6.92 -2.55 -2.01
C PRO A 206 -6.21 -2.20 -0.70
N GLY A 207 -5.02 -1.62 -0.79
CA GLY A 207 -4.20 -1.20 0.34
C GLY A 207 -2.81 -1.83 0.39
N GLU A 208 -2.57 -2.95 -0.27
CA GLU A 208 -1.29 -3.66 -0.28
C GLU A 208 -0.34 -3.26 -1.43
N SER A 209 -0.79 -2.41 -2.34
CA SER A 209 0.03 -1.92 -3.47
C SER A 209 1.37 -1.30 -3.03
N VAL A 210 1.41 -0.64 -1.88
CA VAL A 210 2.64 -0.07 -1.29
C VAL A 210 3.62 -1.18 -0.90
N THR A 211 3.13 -2.29 -0.38
CA THR A 211 3.95 -3.45 -0.01
C THR A 211 4.58 -4.08 -1.25
N ILE A 212 3.79 -4.31 -2.31
CA ILE A 212 4.30 -4.83 -3.59
C ILE A 212 5.34 -3.89 -4.20
N GLN A 213 5.09 -2.58 -4.24
CA GLN A 213 6.06 -1.60 -4.74
C GLN A 213 7.36 -1.65 -3.95
N ARG A 214 7.29 -1.71 -2.62
CA ARG A 214 8.47 -1.84 -1.75
C ARG A 214 9.27 -3.11 -2.05
N TRP A 215 8.61 -4.25 -2.25
CA TRP A 215 9.26 -5.50 -2.59
C TRP A 215 9.96 -5.44 -3.94
N LEU A 216 9.26 -4.96 -4.98
CA LEU A 216 9.83 -4.82 -6.32
C LEU A 216 11.01 -3.84 -6.33
N ALA A 217 10.94 -2.74 -5.58
CA ALA A 217 12.03 -1.77 -5.45
C ALA A 217 13.26 -2.33 -4.71
N ALA A 218 13.07 -3.35 -3.86
CA ALA A 218 14.17 -3.98 -3.13
C ALA A 218 14.94 -5.03 -3.95
N LEU A 219 14.39 -5.47 -5.09
CA LEU A 219 15.06 -6.42 -5.98
C LEU A 219 16.09 -5.72 -6.88
N PRO A 220 17.21 -6.39 -7.21
CA PRO A 220 18.13 -5.90 -8.23
C PRO A 220 17.43 -5.74 -9.59
N THR A 221 17.68 -4.61 -10.26
CA THR A 221 17.05 -4.28 -11.54
C THR A 221 17.28 -5.35 -12.61
N GLU A 222 18.49 -5.91 -12.67
CA GLU A 222 18.83 -6.96 -13.65
C GLU A 222 18.01 -8.23 -13.42
N LEU A 223 17.82 -8.63 -12.15
CA LEU A 223 16.99 -9.78 -11.80
C LEU A 223 15.53 -9.54 -12.21
N THR A 224 15.00 -8.34 -11.92
CA THR A 224 13.62 -8.00 -12.30
C THR A 224 13.44 -8.03 -13.83
N ARG A 225 14.41 -7.48 -14.58
CA ARG A 225 14.37 -7.46 -16.06
C ARG A 225 14.54 -8.84 -16.70
N SER A 226 15.16 -9.79 -16.03
CA SER A 226 15.32 -11.16 -16.54
C SER A 226 14.11 -12.05 -16.30
N ARG A 227 13.14 -11.63 -15.46
CA ARG A 227 11.98 -12.41 -15.08
C ARG A 227 10.69 -11.82 -15.65
N PRO A 228 10.04 -12.48 -16.62
CA PRO A 228 8.86 -11.92 -17.32
C PRO A 228 7.74 -11.50 -16.37
N ARG A 229 7.46 -12.32 -15.35
CA ARG A 229 6.41 -12.05 -14.36
C ARG A 229 6.69 -10.83 -13.50
N LEU A 230 7.96 -10.59 -13.12
CA LEU A 230 8.32 -9.38 -12.38
C LEU A 230 8.24 -8.13 -13.25
N CYS A 231 8.59 -8.22 -14.55
CA CYS A 231 8.35 -7.14 -15.49
C CYS A 231 6.85 -6.78 -15.57
N LEU A 232 5.97 -7.80 -15.64
CA LEU A 232 4.52 -7.60 -15.65
C LEU A 232 4.02 -7.02 -14.33
N ALA A 233 4.54 -7.50 -13.18
CA ALA A 233 4.20 -6.95 -11.88
C ALA A 233 4.59 -5.47 -11.77
N GLN A 234 5.77 -5.07 -12.26
CA GLN A 234 6.18 -3.66 -12.33
C GLN A 234 5.24 -2.85 -13.22
N THR A 235 4.90 -3.37 -14.42
CA THR A 235 3.95 -2.71 -15.31
C THR A 235 2.61 -2.47 -14.60
N PHE A 236 2.12 -3.49 -13.91
CA PHE A 236 0.85 -3.41 -13.19
C PHE A 236 0.89 -2.37 -12.06
N MET A 237 1.99 -2.32 -11.32
CA MET A 237 2.18 -1.29 -10.29
C MET A 237 2.31 0.12 -10.89
N ALA A 238 2.97 0.26 -12.04
CA ALA A 238 3.05 1.50 -12.78
C ALA A 238 1.65 1.95 -13.28
N LEU A 239 0.81 1.01 -13.75
CA LEU A 239 -0.59 1.27 -14.12
C LEU A 239 -1.40 1.84 -12.96
N VAL A 240 -1.29 1.25 -11.77
CA VAL A 240 -1.97 1.74 -10.56
C VAL A 240 -1.45 3.11 -10.15
N GLY A 241 -0.14 3.33 -10.23
CA GLY A 241 0.53 4.60 -9.91
C GLY A 241 0.37 5.69 -10.98
N GLY A 242 -0.03 5.34 -12.21
CA GLY A 242 -0.16 6.28 -13.33
C GLY A 242 1.18 6.68 -13.94
N ASP A 243 2.23 5.87 -13.80
CA ASP A 243 3.55 6.10 -14.39
C ASP A 243 3.61 5.51 -15.81
N VAL A 244 3.25 6.32 -16.79
CA VAL A 244 3.18 5.88 -18.20
C VAL A 244 4.56 5.58 -18.80
N GLU A 245 5.60 6.29 -18.40
CA GLU A 245 6.95 6.03 -18.92
C GLU A 245 7.42 4.62 -18.52
N ALA A 246 7.16 4.24 -17.26
CA ALA A 246 7.39 2.87 -16.80
C ALA A 246 6.49 1.86 -17.51
N ILE A 247 5.22 2.20 -17.77
CA ILE A 247 4.28 1.34 -18.51
C ILE A 247 4.74 1.12 -19.95
N GLU A 248 5.21 2.16 -20.64
CA GLU A 248 5.62 2.08 -22.05
C GLU A 248 6.82 1.17 -22.29
N SER A 249 7.77 1.15 -21.36
CA SER A 249 9.00 0.36 -21.48
C SER A 249 8.85 -1.11 -21.05
N SER A 250 7.87 -1.41 -20.24
CA SER A 250 7.72 -2.71 -19.56
C SER A 250 7.23 -3.86 -20.45
N PRO A 251 6.23 -3.71 -21.37
CA PRO A 251 5.79 -4.82 -22.21
C PRO A 251 6.91 -5.39 -23.09
N ASP A 252 7.76 -4.51 -23.63
CA ASP A 252 8.90 -4.93 -24.44
C ASP A 252 9.98 -5.61 -23.61
N ALA A 253 10.16 -5.16 -22.35
CA ALA A 253 11.05 -5.84 -21.41
C ALA A 253 10.51 -7.22 -21.03
N ALA A 254 9.21 -7.33 -20.75
CA ALA A 254 8.56 -8.61 -20.44
C ALA A 254 8.63 -9.59 -21.63
N GLU A 255 8.44 -9.11 -22.86
CA GLU A 255 8.52 -9.93 -24.07
C GLU A 255 9.94 -10.44 -24.31
N ARG A 256 10.96 -9.58 -24.15
CA ARG A 256 12.37 -10.01 -24.25
C ARG A 256 12.74 -11.00 -23.17
N ALA A 257 12.31 -10.76 -21.92
CA ALA A 257 12.55 -11.70 -20.82
C ALA A 257 11.84 -13.04 -21.06
N PHE A 258 10.62 -13.02 -21.60
CA PHE A 258 9.88 -14.23 -21.92
C PHE A 258 10.53 -15.04 -23.04
N ALA A 259 11.00 -14.37 -24.09
CA ALA A 259 11.72 -15.03 -25.18
C ALA A 259 13.04 -15.65 -24.68
N ALA A 260 13.79 -14.95 -23.84
CA ALA A 260 15.03 -15.47 -23.24
C ALA A 260 14.77 -16.65 -22.29
N ALA A 261 13.70 -16.58 -21.49
CA ALA A 261 13.32 -17.64 -20.55
C ALA A 261 12.86 -18.93 -21.24
N ALA A 262 12.39 -18.87 -22.49
CA ALA A 262 12.04 -20.06 -23.28
C ALA A 262 13.27 -20.92 -23.61
N ASP A 263 14.47 -20.33 -23.66
CA ASP A 263 15.72 -21.03 -23.88
C ASP A 263 16.33 -21.65 -22.60
N GLU A 264 15.98 -21.12 -21.40
CA GLU A 264 16.58 -21.48 -20.11
C GLU A 264 15.71 -22.38 -19.20
N GLN A 265 14.71 -23.10 -19.70
CA GLN A 265 13.79 -23.89 -18.86
C GLN A 265 13.25 -23.10 -17.65
N TYR A 266 12.70 -21.93 -17.90
CA TYR A 266 11.97 -21.17 -16.91
C TYR A 266 10.75 -21.98 -16.42
N GLU A 267 10.91 -22.68 -15.30
CA GLU A 267 9.77 -23.33 -14.64
C GLU A 267 8.84 -22.23 -14.12
N PRO A 268 7.64 -22.09 -14.67
CA PRO A 268 6.65 -21.17 -14.10
C PRO A 268 6.40 -21.64 -12.66
N SER A 269 6.73 -20.80 -11.69
CA SER A 269 6.28 -21.04 -10.31
C SER A 269 4.79 -21.33 -10.38
N VAL A 270 4.34 -22.43 -9.76
CA VAL A 270 2.94 -22.87 -9.73
C VAL A 270 2.15 -21.86 -8.89
N GLY A 271 1.93 -20.66 -9.46
CA GLY A 271 0.96 -19.71 -8.95
C GLY A 271 -0.44 -20.23 -9.23
N ARG A 272 -1.42 -19.78 -8.48
CA ARG A 272 -2.84 -20.10 -8.75
C ARG A 272 -3.14 -19.84 -10.23
N ALA A 273 -3.90 -20.72 -10.86
CA ALA A 273 -4.38 -20.55 -12.25
C ALA A 273 -5.16 -19.23 -12.47
N ALA A 274 -5.59 -18.60 -11.39
CA ALA A 274 -6.28 -17.31 -11.37
C ALA A 274 -5.33 -16.09 -11.41
N SER A 275 -3.99 -16.28 -11.38
CA SER A 275 -3.03 -15.14 -11.34
C SER A 275 -3.04 -14.34 -12.63
N VAL A 276 -3.00 -13.00 -12.50
CA VAL A 276 -2.76 -12.09 -13.65
C VAL A 276 -1.37 -12.30 -14.27
N LEU A 277 -0.46 -12.91 -13.55
CA LEU A 277 0.89 -13.26 -14.00
C LEU A 277 1.01 -14.71 -14.53
N ALA A 278 -0.07 -15.50 -14.50
CA ALA A 278 -0.02 -16.92 -14.87
C ALA A 278 0.24 -17.12 -16.37
N ASN A 279 -0.42 -16.31 -17.20
CA ASN A 279 -0.31 -16.36 -18.65
C ASN A 279 0.44 -15.12 -19.15
N VAL A 280 1.77 -15.25 -19.28
CA VAL A 280 2.65 -14.14 -19.67
C VAL A 280 2.31 -13.57 -21.05
N PRO A 281 2.08 -14.38 -22.14
CA PRO A 281 1.69 -13.84 -23.43
C PRO A 281 0.39 -13.04 -23.41
N ALA A 282 -0.66 -13.55 -22.76
CA ALA A 282 -1.92 -12.83 -22.60
C ALA A 282 -1.75 -11.54 -21.80
N ALA A 283 -0.99 -11.57 -20.70
CA ALA A 283 -0.74 -10.40 -19.87
C ALA A 283 0.06 -9.31 -20.62
N ILE A 284 1.06 -9.68 -21.43
CA ILE A 284 1.79 -8.72 -22.29
C ILE A 284 0.83 -8.08 -23.30
N ALA A 285 -0.02 -8.87 -23.94
CA ALA A 285 -0.99 -8.36 -24.91
C ALA A 285 -2.00 -7.42 -24.23
N LEU A 286 -2.48 -7.74 -23.03
CA LEU A 286 -3.37 -6.85 -22.25
C LEU A 286 -2.68 -5.55 -21.81
N ASN A 287 -1.42 -5.59 -21.43
CA ASN A 287 -0.67 -4.38 -21.12
C ASN A 287 -0.52 -3.48 -22.36
N ARG A 288 -0.28 -4.05 -23.55
CA ARG A 288 -0.28 -3.30 -24.82
C ARG A 288 -1.67 -2.75 -25.17
N ALA A 289 -2.73 -3.52 -24.92
CA ALA A 289 -4.10 -3.05 -25.09
C ALA A 289 -4.39 -1.85 -24.19
N PHE A 290 -3.95 -1.90 -22.93
CA PHE A 290 -4.12 -0.80 -21.99
C PHE A 290 -3.32 0.45 -22.41
N LEU A 291 -2.11 0.29 -22.90
CA LEU A 291 -1.33 1.42 -23.45
C LEU A 291 -2.03 2.07 -24.65
N ALA A 292 -2.55 1.25 -25.56
CA ALA A 292 -3.34 1.74 -26.70
C ALA A 292 -4.61 2.48 -26.22
N HIS A 293 -5.27 1.94 -25.20
CA HIS A 293 -6.40 2.55 -24.53
C HIS A 293 -6.04 3.93 -23.96
N LEU A 294 -4.92 4.06 -23.23
CA LEU A 294 -4.44 5.34 -22.70
C LEU A 294 -4.12 6.37 -23.79
N ARG A 295 -3.72 5.92 -24.97
CA ARG A 295 -3.48 6.76 -26.15
C ARG A 295 -4.75 7.07 -26.95
N GLY A 296 -5.89 6.49 -26.58
CA GLY A 296 -7.17 6.63 -27.29
C GLY A 296 -7.23 5.87 -28.63
N ASP A 297 -6.30 4.93 -28.85
CA ASP A 297 -6.26 4.11 -30.06
C ASP A 297 -7.18 2.89 -29.91
N ALA A 298 -8.42 3.06 -30.36
CA ALA A 298 -9.44 2.03 -30.27
C ALA A 298 -9.13 0.75 -31.08
N GLU A 299 -8.47 0.90 -32.24
CA GLU A 299 -8.17 -0.24 -33.12
C GLU A 299 -7.02 -1.08 -32.54
N ALA A 300 -5.96 -0.41 -32.07
CA ALA A 300 -4.87 -1.10 -31.38
C ALA A 300 -5.34 -1.76 -30.08
N THR A 301 -6.20 -1.07 -29.30
CA THR A 301 -6.80 -1.64 -28.07
C THR A 301 -7.54 -2.94 -28.40
N ALA A 302 -8.44 -2.93 -29.40
CA ALA A 302 -9.19 -4.11 -29.78
C ALA A 302 -8.28 -5.23 -30.35
N GLY A 303 -7.28 -4.87 -31.17
CA GLY A 303 -6.36 -5.84 -31.77
C GLY A 303 -5.49 -6.56 -30.73
N PHE A 304 -4.91 -5.82 -29.78
CA PHE A 304 -4.14 -6.44 -28.69
C PHE A 304 -5.01 -7.26 -27.76
N THR A 305 -6.25 -6.82 -27.51
CA THR A 305 -7.20 -7.57 -26.68
C THR A 305 -7.62 -8.88 -27.35
N ALA A 306 -7.85 -8.88 -28.65
CA ALA A 306 -8.15 -10.10 -29.39
C ALA A 306 -6.99 -11.11 -29.28
N ARG A 307 -5.74 -10.64 -29.47
CA ARG A 307 -4.56 -11.49 -29.26
C ARG A 307 -4.49 -12.07 -27.85
N ALA A 308 -4.80 -11.27 -26.83
CA ALA A 308 -4.83 -11.77 -25.46
C ALA A 308 -5.88 -12.86 -25.29
N LEU A 309 -7.08 -12.70 -25.85
CA LEU A 309 -8.15 -13.70 -25.77
C LEU A 309 -7.77 -15.03 -26.45
N ASP A 310 -7.01 -14.97 -27.55
CA ASP A 310 -6.51 -16.17 -28.27
C ASP A 310 -5.48 -16.95 -27.43
N GLU A 311 -4.74 -16.27 -26.54
CA GLU A 311 -3.75 -16.87 -25.65
C GLU A 311 -4.35 -17.43 -24.35
N LEU A 312 -5.61 -17.08 -24.01
CA LEU A 312 -6.23 -17.48 -22.74
C LEU A 312 -6.61 -18.96 -22.72
N ARG A 313 -6.40 -19.57 -21.55
CA ARG A 313 -6.77 -20.96 -21.26
C ARG A 313 -8.04 -21.04 -20.42
N GLU A 314 -8.64 -22.23 -20.36
CA GLU A 314 -9.73 -22.48 -19.42
C GLU A 314 -9.26 -22.24 -17.96
N GLY A 315 -10.08 -21.52 -17.18
CA GLY A 315 -9.78 -21.20 -15.79
C GLY A 315 -9.09 -19.84 -15.57
N GLU A 316 -8.61 -19.15 -16.60
CA GLU A 316 -7.95 -17.83 -16.49
C GLU A 316 -9.00 -16.67 -16.49
N GLN A 317 -9.98 -16.77 -15.60
CA GLN A 317 -11.15 -15.88 -15.56
C GLN A 317 -10.78 -14.43 -15.30
N MET A 318 -9.74 -14.17 -14.48
CA MET A 318 -9.26 -12.82 -14.17
C MET A 318 -8.78 -12.09 -15.44
N LEU A 319 -7.86 -12.71 -16.20
CA LEU A 319 -7.33 -12.14 -17.44
C LEU A 319 -8.44 -11.97 -18.48
N LYS A 320 -9.37 -12.94 -18.56
CA LYS A 320 -10.54 -12.84 -19.44
C LYS A 320 -11.40 -11.63 -19.11
N SER A 321 -11.65 -11.36 -17.84
CA SER A 321 -12.42 -10.20 -17.39
C SER A 321 -11.70 -8.87 -17.69
N VAL A 322 -10.37 -8.84 -17.57
CA VAL A 322 -9.55 -7.69 -17.99
C VAL A 322 -9.66 -7.48 -19.50
N ALA A 323 -9.58 -8.55 -20.30
CA ALA A 323 -9.74 -8.48 -21.75
C ALA A 323 -11.14 -7.96 -22.15
N GLN A 324 -12.19 -8.45 -21.52
CA GLN A 324 -13.56 -7.96 -21.75
C GLN A 324 -13.70 -6.46 -21.42
N ARG A 325 -13.06 -5.99 -20.34
CA ARG A 325 -13.01 -4.56 -20.02
C ARG A 325 -12.34 -3.76 -21.15
N GLU A 326 -11.19 -4.22 -21.66
CA GLU A 326 -10.48 -3.50 -22.73
C GLU A 326 -11.29 -3.48 -24.04
N LEU A 327 -12.02 -4.55 -24.36
CA LEU A 327 -12.99 -4.53 -25.48
C LEU A 327 -14.10 -3.50 -25.26
N ALA A 328 -14.65 -3.43 -24.04
CA ALA A 328 -15.67 -2.44 -23.72
C ALA A 328 -15.14 -1.01 -23.85
N VAL A 329 -13.89 -0.77 -23.44
CA VAL A 329 -13.20 0.52 -23.63
C VAL A 329 -12.98 0.82 -25.11
N ALA A 330 -12.54 -0.13 -25.92
CA ALA A 330 -12.40 0.04 -27.36
C ALA A 330 -13.72 0.46 -28.02
N GLU A 331 -14.84 -0.15 -27.64
CA GLU A 331 -16.16 0.24 -28.12
C GLU A 331 -16.56 1.65 -27.66
N TRP A 332 -16.19 2.03 -26.43
CA TRP A 332 -16.40 3.39 -25.93
C TRP A 332 -15.58 4.42 -26.72
N LEU A 333 -14.30 4.15 -26.97
CA LEU A 333 -13.41 5.00 -27.78
C LEU A 333 -13.93 5.18 -29.22
N ARG A 334 -14.58 4.16 -29.79
CA ARG A 334 -15.26 4.23 -31.08
C ARG A 334 -16.58 5.00 -31.04
N GLY A 335 -17.02 5.49 -29.88
CA GLY A 335 -18.31 6.14 -29.70
C GLY A 335 -19.52 5.18 -29.69
N ARG A 336 -19.28 3.87 -29.66
CA ARG A 336 -20.35 2.84 -29.67
C ARG A 336 -20.89 2.59 -28.27
N LEU A 337 -21.47 3.62 -27.64
CA LEU A 337 -21.84 3.61 -26.23
C LEU A 337 -22.75 2.45 -25.83
N ALA A 338 -23.69 2.03 -26.68
CA ALA A 338 -24.59 0.91 -26.37
C ALA A 338 -23.84 -0.45 -26.35
N ALA A 339 -22.83 -0.63 -27.20
CA ALA A 339 -22.00 -1.82 -27.20
C ALA A 339 -21.08 -1.83 -25.96
N ALA A 340 -20.45 -0.70 -25.62
CA ALA A 340 -19.64 -0.54 -24.43
C ALA A 340 -20.45 -0.84 -23.15
N GLU A 341 -21.66 -0.31 -23.03
CA GLU A 341 -22.56 -0.57 -21.89
C GLU A 341 -22.84 -2.07 -21.71
N ARG A 342 -23.18 -2.78 -22.77
CA ARG A 342 -23.41 -4.23 -22.71
C ARG A 342 -22.17 -4.99 -22.27
N ALA A 343 -21.01 -4.64 -22.84
CA ALA A 343 -19.75 -5.30 -22.53
C ALA A 343 -19.32 -5.07 -21.07
N PHE A 344 -19.40 -3.83 -20.55
CA PHE A 344 -19.12 -3.57 -19.13
C PHE A 344 -20.12 -4.26 -18.21
N THR A 345 -21.40 -4.31 -18.56
CA THR A 345 -22.42 -5.00 -17.76
C THR A 345 -22.12 -6.50 -17.65
N SER A 346 -21.71 -7.15 -18.76
CA SER A 346 -21.31 -8.57 -18.76
C SER A 346 -20.05 -8.80 -17.90
N ALA A 347 -19.02 -7.98 -18.10
CA ALA A 347 -17.77 -8.06 -17.34
C ALA A 347 -18.00 -7.90 -15.82
N ILE A 348 -18.84 -6.95 -15.40
CA ILE A 348 -19.21 -6.76 -14.00
C ILE A 348 -19.92 -7.98 -13.42
N ALA A 349 -20.84 -8.58 -14.18
CA ALA A 349 -21.58 -9.77 -13.72
C ALA A 349 -20.65 -10.99 -13.56
N GLU A 350 -19.72 -11.19 -14.49
CA GLU A 350 -18.73 -12.28 -14.43
C GLU A 350 -17.75 -12.10 -13.26
N LEU A 351 -17.22 -10.88 -13.06
CA LEU A 351 -16.34 -10.56 -11.93
C LEU A 351 -17.07 -10.75 -10.58
N TRP A 352 -18.32 -10.34 -10.52
CA TRP A 352 -19.14 -10.53 -9.33
C TRP A 352 -19.32 -12.02 -9.00
N ALA A 353 -19.62 -12.83 -10.02
CA ALA A 353 -19.78 -14.28 -9.85
C ALA A 353 -18.46 -14.96 -9.45
N ALA A 354 -17.32 -14.44 -9.89
CA ALA A 354 -15.99 -14.91 -9.51
C ALA A 354 -15.53 -14.44 -8.11
N GLY A 355 -16.29 -13.56 -7.44
CA GLY A 355 -15.90 -12.99 -6.14
C GLY A 355 -14.94 -11.81 -6.22
N GLU A 356 -14.59 -11.35 -7.41
CA GLU A 356 -13.64 -10.27 -7.70
C GLU A 356 -14.27 -8.88 -7.49
N ARG A 357 -14.60 -8.56 -6.24
CA ARG A 357 -15.38 -7.37 -5.87
C ARG A 357 -14.69 -6.07 -6.24
N GLY A 358 -13.37 -5.97 -6.04
CA GLY A 358 -12.59 -4.78 -6.33
C GLY A 358 -12.61 -4.42 -7.82
N LEU A 359 -12.40 -5.43 -8.68
CA LEU A 359 -12.44 -5.26 -10.14
C LEU A 359 -13.86 -4.99 -10.65
N ALA A 360 -14.88 -5.64 -10.07
CA ALA A 360 -16.27 -5.35 -10.39
C ALA A 360 -16.63 -3.88 -10.09
N ALA A 361 -16.20 -3.36 -8.94
CA ALA A 361 -16.40 -1.95 -8.57
C ALA A 361 -15.67 -0.99 -9.52
N ALA A 362 -14.43 -1.30 -9.91
CA ALA A 362 -13.68 -0.50 -10.89
C ALA A 362 -14.39 -0.47 -12.26
N ASN A 363 -14.94 -1.58 -12.73
CA ASN A 363 -15.73 -1.62 -13.97
C ASN A 363 -17.04 -0.85 -13.88
N CYS A 364 -17.67 -0.78 -12.70
CA CYS A 364 -18.83 0.08 -12.47
C CYS A 364 -18.55 1.57 -12.73
N HIS A 365 -17.29 2.02 -12.50
CA HIS A 365 -16.92 3.39 -12.84
C HIS A 365 -17.06 3.65 -14.35
N TYR A 366 -16.46 2.80 -15.18
CA TYR A 366 -16.54 2.93 -16.65
C TYR A 366 -17.97 2.81 -17.16
N LEU A 367 -18.74 1.87 -16.63
CA LEU A 367 -20.17 1.75 -16.97
C LEU A 367 -20.94 3.02 -16.64
N GLY A 368 -20.70 3.60 -15.46
CA GLY A 368 -21.32 4.86 -15.06
C GLY A 368 -20.94 6.03 -15.97
N GLU A 369 -19.67 6.11 -16.41
CA GLU A 369 -19.21 7.13 -17.36
C GLU A 369 -19.90 6.95 -18.75
N VAL A 370 -20.06 5.72 -19.23
CA VAL A 370 -20.78 5.42 -20.47
C VAL A 370 -22.26 5.84 -20.36
N GLN A 371 -22.94 5.49 -19.26
CA GLN A 371 -24.33 5.87 -19.01
C GLN A 371 -24.51 7.39 -18.90
N ARG A 372 -23.55 8.06 -18.27
CA ARG A 372 -23.52 9.52 -18.18
C ARG A 372 -23.33 10.15 -19.57
N ALA A 373 -22.45 9.63 -20.40
CA ALA A 373 -22.24 10.06 -21.78
C ALA A 373 -23.51 9.89 -22.65
N GLN A 374 -24.37 8.92 -22.32
CA GLN A 374 -25.69 8.74 -22.93
C GLN A 374 -26.78 9.69 -22.36
N GLY A 375 -26.43 10.53 -21.37
CA GLY A 375 -27.41 11.39 -20.67
C GLY A 375 -28.26 10.66 -19.63
N ARG A 376 -27.97 9.40 -19.34
CA ARG A 376 -28.76 8.54 -18.43
C ARG A 376 -28.24 8.66 -16.98
N LEU A 377 -28.42 9.85 -16.39
CA LEU A 377 -27.88 10.21 -15.08
C LEU A 377 -28.38 9.31 -13.94
N ASP A 378 -29.65 8.86 -13.99
CA ASP A 378 -30.22 7.97 -12.98
C ASP A 378 -29.58 6.57 -13.01
N ALA A 379 -29.35 6.04 -14.21
CA ALA A 379 -28.67 4.77 -14.41
C ALA A 379 -27.20 4.85 -13.91
N ALA A 380 -26.49 5.93 -14.27
CA ALA A 380 -25.13 6.17 -13.81
C ALA A 380 -25.06 6.24 -12.27
N LEU A 381 -25.98 6.98 -11.64
CA LEU A 381 -26.05 7.08 -10.19
C LEU A 381 -26.31 5.72 -9.53
N ALA A 382 -27.21 4.91 -10.09
CA ALA A 382 -27.48 3.57 -9.59
C ALA A 382 -26.25 2.66 -9.70
N THR A 383 -25.50 2.76 -10.80
CA THR A 383 -24.26 2.02 -11.02
C THR A 383 -23.17 2.41 -10.01
N TYR A 384 -22.96 3.72 -9.77
CA TYR A 384 -21.99 4.18 -8.76
C TYR A 384 -22.40 3.81 -7.34
N LYS A 385 -23.70 3.86 -7.00
CA LYS A 385 -24.19 3.40 -5.69
C LYS A 385 -23.91 1.92 -5.48
N ARG A 386 -24.12 1.09 -6.51
CA ARG A 386 -23.77 -0.34 -6.45
C ARG A 386 -22.28 -0.56 -6.22
N ALA A 387 -21.41 0.20 -6.90
CA ALA A 387 -19.97 0.15 -6.64
C ALA A 387 -19.63 0.51 -5.19
N LEU A 388 -20.30 1.52 -4.63
CA LEU A 388 -20.11 1.93 -3.24
C LEU A 388 -20.59 0.86 -2.25
N GLU A 389 -21.72 0.20 -2.49
CA GLU A 389 -22.22 -0.92 -1.68
C GLU A 389 -21.22 -2.09 -1.64
N ILE A 390 -20.53 -2.33 -2.74
CA ILE A 390 -19.49 -3.35 -2.86
C ILE A 390 -18.26 -2.98 -2.01
N THR A 391 -17.83 -1.71 -2.09
CA THR A 391 -16.55 -1.24 -1.53
C THR A 391 -16.69 -0.57 -0.16
N ALA A 392 -17.90 -0.29 0.29
CA ALA A 392 -18.21 0.31 1.58
C ALA A 392 -19.46 -0.34 2.20
N PRO A 393 -19.40 -1.65 2.54
CA PRO A 393 -20.54 -2.33 3.12
C PRO A 393 -20.91 -1.72 4.48
N PRO A 394 -22.19 -1.72 4.87
CA PRO A 394 -22.66 -1.15 6.13
C PRO A 394 -21.90 -1.71 7.34
N GLY A 395 -21.40 -0.81 8.20
CA GLY A 395 -20.69 -1.19 9.43
C GLY A 395 -19.21 -1.53 9.24
N GLN A 396 -18.70 -1.46 8.02
CA GLN A 396 -17.28 -1.61 7.72
C GLN A 396 -16.68 -0.28 7.22
N PRO A 397 -15.36 -0.04 7.43
CA PRO A 397 -14.71 1.11 6.83
C PRO A 397 -14.76 1.01 5.30
N ALA A 398 -14.98 2.14 4.64
CA ALA A 398 -14.98 2.20 3.18
C ALA A 398 -13.60 1.79 2.65
N MET A 399 -13.59 0.90 1.67
CA MET A 399 -12.38 0.59 0.92
C MET A 399 -11.95 1.82 0.12
N PRO A 400 -10.65 2.08 -0.05
CA PRO A 400 -10.19 3.21 -0.85
C PRO A 400 -10.76 3.26 -2.29
N ALA A 401 -11.06 2.09 -2.90
CA ALA A 401 -11.72 1.98 -4.20
C ALA A 401 -13.12 2.65 -4.24
N ALA A 402 -13.79 2.82 -3.09
CA ALA A 402 -15.02 3.59 -2.97
C ALA A 402 -14.86 5.04 -3.43
N GLY A 403 -13.64 5.59 -3.36
CA GLY A 403 -13.33 6.95 -3.80
C GLY A 403 -13.71 7.21 -5.25
N ILE A 404 -13.51 6.23 -6.12
CA ILE A 404 -13.86 6.33 -7.55
C ILE A 404 -15.39 6.50 -7.74
N ALA A 405 -16.18 5.71 -7.01
CA ALA A 405 -17.64 5.79 -7.03
C ALA A 405 -18.14 7.14 -6.48
N CYS A 406 -17.54 7.63 -5.38
CA CYS A 406 -17.86 8.94 -4.83
C CYS A 406 -17.60 10.07 -5.84
N VAL A 407 -16.48 10.03 -6.56
CA VAL A 407 -16.17 11.01 -7.63
C VAL A 407 -17.19 10.93 -8.76
N GLY A 408 -17.62 9.74 -9.17
CA GLY A 408 -18.67 9.57 -10.18
C GLY A 408 -20.03 10.09 -9.73
N MET A 409 -20.45 9.82 -8.50
CA MET A 409 -21.69 10.36 -7.93
C MET A 409 -21.66 11.89 -7.81
N ALA A 410 -20.51 12.46 -7.44
CA ALA A 410 -20.33 13.91 -7.36
C ALA A 410 -20.57 14.60 -8.71
N GLU A 411 -20.12 13.99 -9.81
CA GLU A 411 -20.38 14.51 -11.16
C GLU A 411 -21.86 14.48 -11.50
N VAL A 412 -22.57 13.39 -11.16
CA VAL A 412 -24.04 13.32 -11.38
C VAL A 412 -24.74 14.40 -10.57
N ALA A 413 -24.38 14.59 -9.29
CA ALA A 413 -24.95 15.63 -8.44
C ALA A 413 -24.65 17.04 -9.00
N TYR A 414 -23.42 17.28 -9.49
CA TYR A 414 -23.04 18.53 -10.15
C TYR A 414 -23.93 18.81 -11.38
N GLN A 415 -24.13 17.83 -12.27
CA GLN A 415 -24.96 17.96 -13.45
C GLN A 415 -26.45 18.22 -13.13
N ARG A 416 -26.89 17.82 -11.93
CA ARG A 416 -28.25 18.13 -11.42
C ARG A 416 -28.34 19.47 -10.70
N GLY A 417 -27.23 20.20 -10.53
CA GLY A 417 -27.20 21.46 -9.77
C GLY A 417 -27.19 21.26 -8.24
N GLU A 418 -27.01 20.02 -7.75
CA GLU A 418 -27.00 19.67 -6.33
C GLU A 418 -25.60 19.93 -5.74
N LEU A 419 -25.13 21.19 -5.76
CA LEU A 419 -23.73 21.57 -5.52
C LEU A 419 -23.20 21.15 -4.14
N ASP A 420 -24.03 21.23 -3.09
CA ASP A 420 -23.61 20.83 -1.73
C ASP A 420 -23.41 19.31 -1.60
N ILE A 421 -24.24 18.53 -2.31
CA ILE A 421 -24.10 17.07 -2.38
C ILE A 421 -22.83 16.74 -3.17
N ALA A 422 -22.65 17.38 -4.33
CA ALA A 422 -21.48 17.20 -5.17
C ALA A 422 -20.18 17.51 -4.42
N LEU A 423 -20.15 18.61 -3.66
CA LEU A 423 -18.96 19.00 -2.87
C LEU A 423 -18.60 17.97 -1.81
N ARG A 424 -19.60 17.47 -1.06
CA ARG A 424 -19.35 16.41 -0.05
C ARG A 424 -18.81 15.15 -0.71
N GLN A 425 -19.49 14.65 -1.73
CA GLN A 425 -19.12 13.40 -2.41
C GLN A 425 -17.73 13.48 -3.06
N VAL A 426 -17.40 14.60 -3.73
CA VAL A 426 -16.06 14.74 -4.33
C VAL A 426 -14.98 14.85 -3.27
N SER A 427 -15.25 15.51 -2.14
CA SER A 427 -14.29 15.62 -1.04
C SER A 427 -13.98 14.27 -0.41
N ASP A 428 -15.01 13.46 -0.12
CA ASP A 428 -14.87 12.10 0.38
C ASP A 428 -14.11 11.23 -0.63
N GLY A 429 -14.45 11.33 -1.91
CA GLY A 429 -13.79 10.61 -3.00
C GLY A 429 -12.30 10.96 -3.12
N ILE A 430 -11.93 12.23 -3.03
CA ILE A 430 -10.53 12.69 -3.07
C ILE A 430 -9.72 12.12 -1.90
N VAL A 431 -10.31 12.09 -0.69
CA VAL A 431 -9.62 11.53 0.50
C VAL A 431 -9.34 10.04 0.29
N LEU A 432 -10.33 9.27 -0.16
CA LEU A 432 -10.19 7.84 -0.41
C LEU A 432 -9.20 7.53 -1.56
N CYS A 433 -9.26 8.29 -2.67
CA CYS A 433 -8.32 8.11 -3.78
C CYS A 433 -6.86 8.40 -3.38
N ARG A 434 -6.62 9.36 -2.47
CA ARG A 434 -5.29 9.63 -1.93
C ARG A 434 -4.73 8.45 -1.13
N GLN A 435 -5.56 7.74 -0.38
CA GLN A 435 -5.13 6.57 0.41
C GLN A 435 -4.62 5.42 -0.47
N LEU A 436 -5.17 5.27 -1.68
CA LEU A 436 -4.73 4.27 -2.66
C LEU A 436 -3.58 4.71 -3.54
N ASN A 437 -3.18 5.98 -3.47
CA ASN A 437 -2.26 6.58 -4.45
C ASN A 437 -2.75 6.44 -5.91
N TYR A 438 -4.08 6.39 -6.13
CA TYR A 438 -4.69 6.32 -7.47
C TYR A 438 -4.63 7.69 -8.14
N THR A 439 -3.59 7.91 -8.94
CA THR A 439 -3.27 9.21 -9.55
C THR A 439 -4.39 9.71 -10.47
N GLN A 440 -4.89 8.85 -11.38
CA GLN A 440 -5.90 9.26 -12.36
C GLN A 440 -7.27 9.57 -11.74
N PRO A 441 -7.89 8.71 -10.90
CA PRO A 441 -9.13 9.05 -10.22
C PRO A 441 -9.02 10.25 -9.29
N LEU A 442 -7.87 10.42 -8.64
CA LEU A 442 -7.57 11.61 -7.82
C LEU A 442 -7.59 12.88 -8.66
N ALA A 443 -6.90 12.88 -9.80
CA ALA A 443 -6.85 14.02 -10.70
C ALA A 443 -8.24 14.36 -11.27
N THR A 444 -9.03 13.34 -11.63
CA THR A 444 -10.42 13.50 -12.05
C THR A 444 -11.28 14.12 -10.95
N GLY A 445 -11.17 13.64 -9.71
CA GLY A 445 -11.88 14.18 -8.56
C GLY A 445 -11.53 15.65 -8.30
N LEU A 446 -10.25 16.01 -8.38
CA LEU A 446 -9.78 17.39 -8.21
C LEU A 446 -10.26 18.31 -9.34
N ALA A 447 -10.30 17.83 -10.59
CA ALA A 447 -10.87 18.58 -11.70
C ALA A 447 -12.38 18.81 -11.54
N ARG A 448 -13.13 17.81 -11.03
CA ARG A 448 -14.55 17.96 -10.70
C ARG A 448 -14.78 18.95 -9.55
N LEU A 449 -13.92 18.90 -8.51
CA LEU A 449 -13.95 19.88 -7.43
C LEU A 449 -13.77 21.30 -7.95
N ALA A 450 -12.88 21.49 -8.94
CA ALA A 450 -12.70 22.82 -9.58
C ALA A 450 -14.00 23.34 -10.19
N TRP A 451 -14.74 22.51 -10.92
CA TRP A 451 -16.02 22.91 -11.52
C TRP A 451 -17.12 23.14 -10.49
N ILE A 452 -17.17 22.34 -9.43
CA ILE A 452 -18.12 22.53 -8.34
C ILE A 452 -17.86 23.89 -7.65
N ARG A 453 -16.59 24.21 -7.34
CA ARG A 453 -16.20 25.51 -6.76
C ARG A 453 -16.52 26.69 -7.71
N GLN A 454 -16.23 26.52 -8.99
CA GLN A 454 -16.59 27.53 -10.00
C GLN A 454 -18.09 27.80 -10.02
N ALA A 455 -18.92 26.76 -9.98
CA ALA A 455 -20.37 26.90 -9.93
C ALA A 455 -20.89 27.55 -8.63
N GLN A 456 -20.15 27.41 -7.53
CA GLN A 456 -20.41 28.07 -6.25
C GLN A 456 -19.90 29.54 -6.21
N GLY A 457 -19.27 30.03 -7.29
CA GLY A 457 -18.68 31.38 -7.35
C GLY A 457 -17.26 31.49 -6.77
N ASP A 458 -16.65 30.40 -6.30
CA ASP A 458 -15.28 30.36 -5.79
C ASP A 458 -14.28 30.15 -6.95
N ALA A 459 -14.04 31.20 -7.73
CA ALA A 459 -13.14 31.18 -8.87
C ALA A 459 -11.66 30.88 -8.47
N ALA A 460 -11.22 31.43 -7.33
CA ALA A 460 -9.86 31.22 -6.84
C ALA A 460 -9.64 29.76 -6.38
N GLY A 461 -10.57 29.21 -5.60
CA GLY A 461 -10.54 27.82 -5.19
C GLY A 461 -10.67 26.85 -6.36
N ALA A 462 -11.38 27.23 -7.44
CA ALA A 462 -11.46 26.44 -8.66
C ALA A 462 -10.09 26.33 -9.35
N LEU A 463 -9.36 27.46 -9.50
CA LEU A 463 -7.99 27.46 -10.05
C LEU A 463 -7.00 26.69 -9.19
N GLU A 464 -7.11 26.79 -7.88
CA GLU A 464 -6.30 25.99 -6.97
C GLU A 464 -6.54 24.49 -7.16
N ALA A 465 -7.81 24.07 -7.20
CA ALA A 465 -8.19 22.67 -7.36
C ALA A 465 -7.70 22.07 -8.70
N ILE A 466 -7.86 22.80 -9.81
CA ILE A 466 -7.37 22.34 -11.13
C ILE A 466 -5.85 22.28 -11.17
N GLY A 467 -5.14 23.21 -10.51
CA GLY A 467 -3.69 23.17 -10.37
C GLY A 467 -3.21 21.96 -9.54
N HIS A 468 -3.98 21.55 -8.53
CA HIS A 468 -3.73 20.30 -7.81
C HIS A 468 -3.95 19.07 -8.69
N ALA A 469 -5.01 19.09 -9.55
CA ALA A 469 -5.26 18.02 -10.50
C ALA A 469 -4.10 17.85 -11.48
N GLU A 470 -3.56 18.95 -12.04
CA GLU A 470 -2.42 18.91 -12.95
C GLU A 470 -1.16 18.32 -12.29
N ARG A 471 -0.89 18.70 -11.05
CA ARG A 471 0.24 18.12 -10.30
C ARG A 471 0.06 16.64 -9.98
N ALA A 472 -1.19 16.18 -9.82
CA ALA A 472 -1.48 14.77 -9.60
C ALA A 472 -1.29 13.94 -10.87
N VAL A 473 -1.48 14.53 -12.05
CA VAL A 473 -1.26 13.85 -13.33
C VAL A 473 0.22 13.97 -13.70
N THR A 474 1.00 12.97 -13.37
CA THR A 474 2.42 12.90 -13.74
C THR A 474 2.67 12.43 -15.17
N VAL A 475 1.60 12.11 -15.89
CA VAL A 475 1.64 11.35 -17.12
C VAL A 475 1.32 12.22 -18.33
N SER A 476 2.32 12.40 -19.21
CA SER A 476 2.12 12.90 -20.58
C SER A 476 1.69 11.76 -21.51
N GLY A 477 0.75 12.01 -22.42
CA GLY A 477 0.34 11.05 -23.46
C GLY A 477 -0.97 10.31 -23.25
N VAL A 478 -1.65 10.49 -22.11
CA VAL A 478 -3.01 9.96 -21.90
C VAL A 478 -4.00 10.76 -22.75
N ALA A 479 -4.83 10.07 -23.54
CA ALA A 479 -5.87 10.70 -24.34
C ALA A 479 -6.78 11.59 -23.48
N SER A 480 -7.25 12.70 -24.06
CA SER A 480 -8.11 13.69 -23.37
C SER A 480 -9.40 13.09 -22.79
N LEU A 481 -9.86 11.99 -23.36
CA LEU A 481 -11.04 11.24 -22.86
C LEU A 481 -10.76 10.62 -21.48
N LEU A 482 -9.52 10.19 -21.25
CA LEU A 482 -9.11 9.49 -20.02
C LEU A 482 -8.41 10.45 -19.04
N ASN A 483 -7.80 11.51 -19.55
CA ASN A 483 -7.21 12.59 -18.77
C ASN A 483 -7.81 13.95 -19.18
N PRO A 484 -8.99 14.28 -18.69
CA PRO A 484 -9.66 15.53 -19.05
C PRO A 484 -9.03 16.77 -18.39
N VAL A 485 -8.08 16.64 -17.46
CA VAL A 485 -7.55 17.75 -16.66
C VAL A 485 -7.05 18.91 -17.51
N PRO A 486 -6.22 18.69 -18.56
CA PRO A 486 -5.75 19.82 -19.39
C PRO A 486 -6.86 20.57 -20.08
N SER A 487 -7.84 19.88 -20.67
CA SER A 487 -9.01 20.51 -21.31
C SER A 487 -9.95 21.17 -20.31
N GLN A 488 -10.10 20.59 -19.12
CA GLN A 488 -10.90 21.17 -18.04
C GLN A 488 -10.30 22.49 -17.54
N ARG A 489 -8.97 22.59 -17.46
CA ARG A 489 -8.31 23.84 -17.11
C ARG A 489 -8.57 24.93 -18.15
N ALA A 490 -8.40 24.65 -19.45
CA ALA A 490 -8.68 25.60 -20.50
C ALA A 490 -10.12 26.09 -20.47
N ARG A 491 -11.07 25.18 -20.31
CA ARG A 491 -12.50 25.51 -20.15
C ARG A 491 -12.78 26.37 -18.92
N LEU A 492 -12.10 26.10 -17.80
CA LEU A 492 -12.23 26.87 -16.58
C LEU A 492 -11.74 28.32 -16.77
N LEU A 493 -10.58 28.52 -17.41
CA LEU A 493 -10.04 29.83 -17.75
C LEU A 493 -11.02 30.61 -18.65
N LEU A 494 -11.57 29.95 -19.67
CA LEU A 494 -12.59 30.55 -20.53
C LEU A 494 -13.86 30.94 -19.74
N ALA A 495 -14.33 30.09 -18.84
CA ALA A 495 -15.49 30.37 -18.00
C ALA A 495 -15.25 31.56 -17.05
N GLN A 496 -14.01 31.83 -16.68
CA GLN A 496 -13.61 32.99 -15.86
C GLN A 496 -13.28 34.23 -16.68
N GLY A 497 -13.38 34.17 -18.03
CA GLY A 497 -13.08 35.28 -18.92
C GLY A 497 -11.60 35.55 -19.18
N ASP A 498 -10.70 34.70 -18.70
CA ASP A 498 -9.26 34.82 -18.96
C ASP A 498 -8.89 34.18 -20.30
N LEU A 499 -9.27 34.87 -21.36
CA LEU A 499 -9.01 34.45 -22.75
C LEU A 499 -7.51 34.38 -23.05
N ALA A 500 -6.72 35.30 -22.44
CA ALA A 500 -5.28 35.35 -22.69
C ALA A 500 -4.56 34.12 -22.09
N ALA A 501 -4.94 33.70 -20.87
CA ALA A 501 -4.38 32.50 -20.26
C ALA A 501 -4.83 31.24 -21.02
N ALA A 502 -6.10 31.16 -21.44
CA ALA A 502 -6.59 30.04 -22.24
C ALA A 502 -5.88 29.92 -23.60
N ALA A 503 -5.63 31.05 -24.29
CA ALA A 503 -4.91 31.07 -25.55
C ALA A 503 -3.44 30.67 -25.38
N ARG A 504 -2.74 31.19 -24.36
CA ARG A 504 -1.37 30.75 -24.05
C ARG A 504 -1.29 29.25 -23.81
N TRP A 505 -2.22 28.71 -23.00
CA TRP A 505 -2.29 27.27 -22.71
C TRP A 505 -2.49 26.45 -24.01
N SER A 506 -3.38 26.89 -24.92
CA SER A 506 -3.62 26.24 -26.21
C SER A 506 -2.35 26.24 -27.08
N TYR A 507 -1.67 27.39 -27.16
CA TYR A 507 -0.43 27.53 -27.93
C TYR A 507 0.70 26.64 -27.40
N GLU A 508 0.91 26.60 -26.06
CA GLU A 508 1.91 25.77 -25.41
C GLU A 508 1.69 24.26 -25.65
N ARG A 509 0.47 23.87 -25.97
CA ARG A 509 0.06 22.47 -26.25
C ARG A 509 -0.04 22.16 -27.75
N GLY A 510 0.33 23.10 -28.62
CA GLY A 510 0.25 22.91 -30.05
C GLY A 510 -1.16 22.79 -30.62
N LEU A 511 -2.16 23.35 -29.92
CA LEU A 511 -3.57 23.34 -30.31
C LEU A 511 -4.00 24.66 -30.98
N GLY A 512 -3.05 25.53 -31.33
CA GLY A 512 -3.27 26.82 -31.96
C GLY A 512 -3.25 26.77 -33.47
#